data_79d15c08748a58403c67ec9cf93dde0a
#
_entry.id   79d15c08748a58403c67ec9cf93dde0a
#
_cell.length_a   1.000
_cell.length_b   1.000
_cell.length_c   1.000
_cell.angle_alpha   90.00
_cell.angle_beta   90.00
_cell.angle_gamma   90.00
#
_symmetry.space_group_name_H-M   'P 1'
#
loop_
_entity.id
_entity.type
_entity.pdbx_description
1 polymer ?
#
loop_
_entity_poly.entity_id
_entity_poly.type
_entity_poly.pdbx_seq_one_letter_code
_entity_poly.pdbx_strand_id
1 'polypeptide(L)'
;MTNLTEFTFLSSDGKTRLHAMQWLPEGTPRAVLQISHGVAEHIGRYDGFARYLNEQGLAVVGHDHLGHGGSLPEGGTPVYFGDGTPWETVVADIQLLHEQLRREFSGVPLCRMGHSMGSFLARSYLIRYPGTLRAAIIMGTGWQPQAKLTGGRAVAEVVCAAQGPSSASKLVNDLAFGGYNKAFAPNRTGYDWLSADSENVDRYIADPLCGADATVGLFRQMLHGIAFNQNPKNLARMDSSLPVLLISGDRDPVGDMGKGVRRTADAFRKAGLSDVTLKLYPGLRHEILNEGPMRQTVYEDIWHWLEPHLPAR
;
A
#
# COMPACT_ATOMS: atom_id res chain seq x y z
N MET A 1 8.57 6.64 -25.29
CA MET A 1 8.15 7.66 -24.29
C MET A 1 7.00 7.10 -23.46
N THR A 2 7.02 7.28 -22.15
CA THR A 2 5.91 6.86 -21.28
C THR A 2 4.68 7.72 -21.57
N ASN A 3 3.55 7.08 -21.85
CA ASN A 3 2.27 7.79 -22.00
C ASN A 3 1.56 7.80 -20.64
N LEU A 4 1.55 8.95 -19.95
CA LEU A 4 0.84 9.14 -18.69
C LEU A 4 -0.55 9.72 -18.97
N THR A 5 -1.58 9.09 -18.44
CA THR A 5 -2.96 9.59 -18.49
C THR A 5 -3.58 9.55 -17.09
N GLU A 6 -4.46 10.51 -16.83
CA GLU A 6 -5.26 10.57 -15.61
C GLU A 6 -6.73 10.35 -15.96
N PHE A 7 -7.43 9.65 -15.11
CA PHE A 7 -8.87 9.40 -15.28
C PHE A 7 -9.57 9.29 -13.93
N THR A 8 -10.87 9.20 -13.93
CA THR A 8 -11.64 8.98 -12.72
C THR A 8 -12.64 7.84 -12.90
N PHE A 9 -12.93 7.12 -11.82
CA PHE A 9 -14.01 6.14 -11.77
C PHE A 9 -14.83 6.29 -10.49
N LEU A 10 -16.04 5.74 -10.47
CA LEU A 10 -16.93 5.82 -9.30
C LEU A 10 -16.50 4.77 -8.28
N SER A 11 -16.31 5.20 -7.02
CA SER A 11 -16.04 4.28 -5.89
C SER A 11 -17.24 3.36 -5.64
N SER A 12 -16.96 2.23 -5.00
CA SER A 12 -17.98 1.30 -4.50
C SER A 12 -18.86 1.90 -3.39
N ASP A 13 -18.51 3.09 -2.87
CA ASP A 13 -19.37 3.87 -1.97
C ASP A 13 -20.57 4.50 -2.71
N GLY A 14 -20.59 4.43 -4.04
CA GLY A 14 -21.66 4.92 -4.91
C GLY A 14 -21.72 6.44 -5.11
N LYS A 15 -20.78 7.20 -4.56
CA LYS A 15 -20.81 8.69 -4.58
C LYS A 15 -19.49 9.36 -4.90
N THR A 16 -18.36 8.81 -4.43
CA THR A 16 -17.05 9.45 -4.59
C THR A 16 -16.41 9.08 -5.93
N ARG A 17 -15.92 10.07 -6.66
CA ARG A 17 -15.08 9.82 -7.84
C ARG A 17 -13.64 9.69 -7.41
N LEU A 18 -13.05 8.52 -7.70
CA LEU A 18 -11.66 8.23 -7.40
C LEU A 18 -10.79 8.67 -8.57
N HIS A 19 -9.75 9.44 -8.28
CA HIS A 19 -8.70 9.82 -9.21
C HIS A 19 -7.76 8.63 -9.43
N ALA A 20 -7.36 8.40 -10.67
CA ALA A 20 -6.46 7.33 -11.06
C ALA A 20 -5.43 7.81 -12.09
N MET A 21 -4.27 7.23 -12.06
CA MET A 21 -3.17 7.47 -13.00
C MET A 21 -2.78 6.16 -13.68
N GLN A 22 -2.45 6.26 -14.97
CA GLN A 22 -2.06 5.15 -15.82
C GLN A 22 -0.82 5.52 -16.61
N TRP A 23 0.25 4.75 -16.45
CA TRP A 23 1.49 4.84 -17.20
C TRP A 23 1.59 3.68 -18.19
N LEU A 24 1.59 3.99 -19.48
CA LEU A 24 1.62 2.98 -20.54
C LEU A 24 2.99 2.91 -21.21
N PRO A 25 3.52 1.68 -21.45
CA PRO A 25 4.68 1.47 -22.29
C PRO A 25 4.33 1.71 -23.77
N GLU A 26 5.33 1.73 -24.62
CA GLU A 26 5.12 1.64 -26.08
C GLU A 26 4.61 0.23 -26.45
N GLY A 27 3.55 0.18 -27.25
CA GLY A 27 2.95 -1.08 -27.73
C GLY A 27 2.07 -1.78 -26.67
N THR A 28 1.81 -3.05 -26.90
CA THR A 28 0.98 -3.87 -26.01
C THR A 28 1.76 -4.24 -24.75
N PRO A 29 1.24 -3.95 -23.55
CA PRO A 29 1.95 -4.28 -22.32
C PRO A 29 2.05 -5.81 -22.09
N ARG A 30 3.17 -6.27 -21.54
CA ARG A 30 3.40 -7.67 -21.13
C ARG A 30 2.58 -8.05 -19.91
N ALA A 31 2.37 -7.10 -19.02
CA ALA A 31 1.55 -7.21 -17.83
C ALA A 31 1.10 -5.84 -17.38
N VAL A 32 0.10 -5.80 -16.51
CA VAL A 32 -0.35 -4.60 -15.81
C VAL A 32 -0.02 -4.75 -14.33
N LEU A 33 0.70 -3.80 -13.76
CA LEU A 33 0.90 -3.69 -12.32
C LEU A 33 -0.07 -2.66 -11.73
N GLN A 34 -1.02 -3.12 -10.92
CA GLN A 34 -1.90 -2.22 -10.17
C GLN A 34 -1.30 -1.91 -8.81
N ILE A 35 -1.12 -0.60 -8.49
CA ILE A 35 -0.50 -0.11 -7.25
C ILE A 35 -1.55 0.42 -6.28
N SER A 36 -1.40 0.10 -5.00
CA SER A 36 -2.12 0.67 -3.85
C SER A 36 -1.13 1.40 -2.96
N HIS A 37 -1.28 2.73 -2.85
CA HIS A 37 -0.40 3.60 -2.08
C HIS A 37 -0.63 3.52 -0.56
N GLY A 38 0.25 4.14 0.23
CA GLY A 38 0.20 4.20 1.68
C GLY A 38 -0.77 5.24 2.25
N VAL A 39 -0.79 5.38 3.57
CA VAL A 39 -1.58 6.42 4.24
C VAL A 39 -0.92 7.79 4.08
N ALA A 40 -1.74 8.85 3.94
CA ALA A 40 -1.28 10.23 3.83
C ALA A 40 -0.25 10.47 2.69
N GLU A 41 -0.44 9.78 1.58
CA GLU A 41 0.27 9.94 0.32
C GLU A 41 -0.69 9.74 -0.87
N HIS A 42 -0.19 9.75 -2.10
CA HIS A 42 -0.99 9.61 -3.31
C HIS A 42 -0.24 8.83 -4.40
N ILE A 43 -0.99 8.39 -5.43
CA ILE A 43 -0.46 7.52 -6.49
C ILE A 43 0.63 8.18 -7.34
N GLY A 44 0.64 9.50 -7.48
CA GLY A 44 1.64 10.22 -8.27
C GLY A 44 3.08 10.04 -7.75
N ARG A 45 3.26 9.67 -6.48
CA ARG A 45 4.59 9.41 -5.89
C ARG A 45 5.29 8.17 -6.47
N TYR A 46 4.58 7.35 -7.21
CA TYR A 46 5.11 6.15 -7.86
C TYR A 46 5.59 6.39 -9.31
N ASP A 47 5.55 7.63 -9.81
CA ASP A 47 5.90 7.98 -11.20
C ASP A 47 7.27 7.44 -11.63
N GLY A 48 8.30 7.61 -10.82
CA GLY A 48 9.65 7.13 -11.14
C GLY A 48 9.70 5.61 -11.30
N PHE A 49 9.07 4.86 -10.42
CA PHE A 49 8.99 3.40 -10.51
C PHE A 49 8.12 2.95 -11.69
N ALA A 50 7.01 3.63 -11.93
CA ALA A 50 6.12 3.33 -13.05
C ALA A 50 6.82 3.51 -14.40
N ARG A 51 7.58 4.60 -14.58
CA ARG A 51 8.38 4.83 -15.80
C ARG A 51 9.43 3.76 -16.01
N TYR A 52 10.15 3.38 -14.95
CA TYR A 52 11.11 2.27 -15.02
C TYR A 52 10.44 0.98 -15.51
N LEU A 53 9.27 0.63 -14.96
CA LEU A 53 8.54 -0.56 -15.41
C LEU A 53 7.98 -0.46 -16.83
N ASN A 54 7.61 0.75 -17.28
CA ASN A 54 7.24 0.95 -18.69
C ASN A 54 8.38 0.64 -19.64
N GLU A 55 9.63 0.97 -19.30
CA GLU A 55 10.82 0.59 -20.08
C GLU A 55 10.99 -0.93 -20.16
N GLN A 56 10.48 -1.66 -19.16
CA GLN A 56 10.43 -3.12 -19.17
C GLN A 56 9.17 -3.70 -19.88
N GLY A 57 8.31 -2.82 -20.41
CA GLY A 57 7.11 -3.21 -21.15
C GLY A 57 5.89 -3.50 -20.27
N LEU A 58 5.85 -3.04 -19.03
CA LEU A 58 4.67 -3.16 -18.17
C LEU A 58 3.84 -1.87 -18.20
N ALA A 59 2.52 -2.00 -18.23
CA ALA A 59 1.64 -0.91 -17.83
C ALA A 59 1.58 -0.82 -16.29
N VAL A 60 1.55 0.39 -15.76
CA VAL A 60 1.37 0.64 -14.32
C VAL A 60 0.12 1.48 -14.14
N VAL A 61 -0.75 1.10 -13.21
CA VAL A 61 -2.00 1.81 -12.93
C VAL A 61 -2.22 1.83 -11.43
N GLY A 62 -2.74 2.96 -10.94
CA GLY A 62 -3.16 3.05 -9.55
C GLY A 62 -4.16 4.17 -9.36
N HIS A 63 -4.80 4.19 -8.21
CA HIS A 63 -5.74 5.26 -7.86
C HIS A 63 -5.45 5.79 -6.47
N ASP A 64 -5.84 7.04 -6.25
CA ASP A 64 -5.86 7.62 -4.92
C ASP A 64 -7.03 7.01 -4.13
N HIS A 65 -6.74 6.46 -2.95
CA HIS A 65 -7.76 5.89 -2.09
C HIS A 65 -8.73 6.96 -1.59
N LEU A 66 -9.92 6.57 -1.14
CA LEU A 66 -10.89 7.47 -0.52
C LEU A 66 -10.22 8.41 0.49
N GLY A 67 -10.47 9.71 0.36
CA GLY A 67 -9.91 10.75 1.23
C GLY A 67 -8.42 11.05 1.03
N HIS A 68 -7.81 10.57 -0.06
CA HIS A 68 -6.40 10.80 -0.39
C HIS A 68 -6.27 11.45 -1.77
N GLY A 69 -5.18 12.21 -1.96
CA GLY A 69 -4.79 12.78 -3.24
C GLY A 69 -5.94 13.46 -3.98
N GLY A 70 -6.07 13.19 -5.28
CA GLY A 70 -7.14 13.69 -6.14
C GLY A 70 -8.53 13.05 -5.91
N SER A 71 -8.62 12.05 -5.02
CA SER A 71 -9.90 11.44 -4.59
C SER A 71 -10.51 12.14 -3.39
N LEU A 72 -9.87 13.17 -2.82
CA LEU A 72 -10.42 13.98 -1.75
C LEU A 72 -11.46 14.95 -2.33
N PRO A 73 -12.75 14.85 -1.94
CA PRO A 73 -13.76 15.79 -2.39
C PRO A 73 -13.46 17.21 -1.91
N GLU A 74 -13.92 18.21 -2.64
CA GLU A 74 -13.82 19.61 -2.21
C GLU A 74 -14.45 19.81 -0.82
N GLY A 75 -13.72 20.43 0.11
CA GLY A 75 -14.10 20.59 1.50
C GLY A 75 -14.12 19.29 2.33
N GLY A 76 -13.68 18.18 1.75
CA GLY A 76 -13.56 16.89 2.44
C GLY A 76 -12.46 16.88 3.50
N THR A 77 -12.56 15.93 4.43
CA THR A 77 -11.51 15.69 5.43
C THR A 77 -10.42 14.81 4.83
N PRO A 78 -9.14 15.25 4.79
CA PRO A 78 -8.05 14.41 4.30
C PRO A 78 -7.82 13.20 5.20
N VAL A 79 -7.29 12.14 4.63
CA VAL A 79 -6.96 10.87 5.31
C VAL A 79 -8.17 10.33 6.10
N TYR A 80 -9.33 10.37 5.44
CA TYR A 80 -10.61 9.87 5.93
C TYR A 80 -11.39 9.14 4.83
N PHE A 81 -11.80 7.91 5.06
CA PHE A 81 -12.54 7.14 4.04
C PHE A 81 -14.01 7.56 3.88
N GLY A 82 -14.54 8.37 4.81
CA GLY A 82 -15.93 8.80 4.84
C GLY A 82 -16.76 8.15 5.94
N ASP A 83 -17.89 8.78 6.28
CA ASP A 83 -18.80 8.29 7.31
C ASP A 83 -19.38 6.93 6.96
N GLY A 84 -19.30 6.00 7.91
CA GLY A 84 -19.84 4.65 7.73
C GLY A 84 -19.11 3.81 6.70
N THR A 85 -18.01 4.31 6.10
CA THR A 85 -17.27 3.58 5.06
C THR A 85 -16.34 2.54 5.69
N PRO A 86 -16.59 1.23 5.49
CA PRO A 86 -15.76 0.18 6.03
C PRO A 86 -14.49 -0.01 5.19
N TRP A 87 -13.49 -0.69 5.78
CA TRP A 87 -12.27 -1.12 5.10
C TRP A 87 -12.54 -1.87 3.78
N GLU A 88 -13.60 -2.66 3.78
CA GLU A 88 -14.05 -3.46 2.64
C GLU A 88 -14.39 -2.64 1.41
N THR A 89 -14.93 -1.44 1.58
CA THR A 89 -15.21 -0.51 0.46
C THR A 89 -13.91 -0.13 -0.25
N VAL A 90 -12.86 0.23 0.49
CA VAL A 90 -11.57 0.58 -0.12
C VAL A 90 -10.94 -0.63 -0.84
N VAL A 91 -11.14 -1.84 -0.31
CA VAL A 91 -10.71 -3.07 -1.01
C VAL A 91 -11.57 -3.35 -2.24
N ALA A 92 -12.87 -3.04 -2.20
CA ALA A 92 -13.75 -3.18 -3.35
C ALA A 92 -13.44 -2.17 -4.46
N ASP A 93 -12.99 -0.95 -4.12
CA ASP A 93 -12.52 0.03 -5.11
C ASP A 93 -11.30 -0.47 -5.89
N ILE A 94 -10.40 -1.16 -5.20
CA ILE A 94 -9.26 -1.84 -5.85
C ILE A 94 -9.77 -2.91 -6.83
N GLN A 95 -10.82 -3.66 -6.48
CA GLN A 95 -11.44 -4.66 -7.36
C GLN A 95 -12.16 -4.00 -8.54
N LEU A 96 -12.85 -2.89 -8.36
CA LEU A 96 -13.49 -2.17 -9.45
C LEU A 96 -12.46 -1.74 -10.51
N LEU A 97 -11.35 -1.15 -10.10
CA LEU A 97 -10.26 -0.81 -11.01
C LEU A 97 -9.67 -2.07 -11.65
N HIS A 98 -9.46 -3.15 -10.89
CA HIS A 98 -8.98 -4.43 -11.43
C HIS A 98 -9.88 -4.95 -12.56
N GLU A 99 -11.20 -4.94 -12.37
CA GLU A 99 -12.15 -5.39 -13.40
C GLU A 99 -12.17 -4.46 -14.63
N GLN A 100 -11.95 -3.17 -14.43
CA GLN A 100 -11.78 -2.24 -15.56
C GLN A 100 -10.53 -2.58 -16.36
N LEU A 101 -9.39 -2.80 -15.68
CA LEU A 101 -8.12 -3.16 -16.31
C LEU A 101 -8.20 -4.52 -17.03
N ARG A 102 -8.90 -5.50 -16.46
CA ARG A 102 -9.14 -6.79 -17.13
C ARG A 102 -9.88 -6.65 -18.45
N ARG A 103 -10.81 -5.71 -18.55
CA ARG A 103 -11.54 -5.43 -19.81
C ARG A 103 -10.69 -4.67 -20.80
N GLU A 104 -9.98 -3.65 -20.32
CA GLU A 104 -9.11 -2.79 -21.13
C GLU A 104 -7.91 -3.56 -21.71
N PHE A 105 -7.27 -4.37 -20.89
CA PHE A 105 -6.08 -5.18 -21.25
C PHE A 105 -6.46 -6.66 -21.36
N SER A 106 -7.43 -6.99 -22.20
CA SER A 106 -7.90 -8.37 -22.32
C SER A 106 -6.77 -9.32 -22.70
N GLY A 107 -6.61 -10.40 -21.92
CA GLY A 107 -5.54 -11.40 -22.12
C GLY A 107 -4.19 -11.02 -21.53
N VAL A 108 -4.01 -9.81 -21.04
CA VAL A 108 -2.79 -9.36 -20.37
C VAL A 108 -2.86 -9.70 -18.88
N PRO A 109 -1.84 -10.36 -18.28
CA PRO A 109 -1.86 -10.71 -16.86
C PRO A 109 -1.79 -9.47 -15.98
N LEU A 110 -2.55 -9.50 -14.87
CA LEU A 110 -2.53 -8.45 -13.86
C LEU A 110 -1.71 -8.89 -12.65
N CYS A 111 -0.86 -7.97 -12.20
CA CYS A 111 -0.08 -8.08 -10.96
C CYS A 111 -0.52 -6.98 -10.00
N ARG A 112 -0.20 -7.14 -8.73
CA ARG A 112 -0.54 -6.15 -7.70
C ARG A 112 0.64 -5.78 -6.84
N MET A 113 0.76 -4.50 -6.51
CA MET A 113 1.67 -4.01 -5.48
C MET A 113 0.88 -3.19 -4.45
N GLY A 114 1.22 -3.33 -3.18
CA GLY A 114 0.74 -2.46 -2.12
C GLY A 114 1.87 -2.03 -1.21
N HIS A 115 1.90 -0.73 -0.86
CA HIS A 115 2.86 -0.14 0.06
C HIS A 115 2.19 0.32 1.35
N SER A 116 2.80 0.07 2.51
CA SER A 116 2.31 0.57 3.80
C SER A 116 0.84 0.21 4.06
N MET A 117 -0.06 1.16 4.27
CA MET A 117 -1.51 0.92 4.30
C MET A 117 -1.97 0.15 3.07
N GLY A 118 -1.48 0.50 1.87
CA GLY A 118 -1.77 -0.22 0.64
C GLY A 118 -1.32 -1.68 0.66
N SER A 119 -0.28 -2.03 1.44
CA SER A 119 0.14 -3.42 1.65
C SER A 119 -0.89 -4.22 2.45
N PHE A 120 -1.54 -3.58 3.43
CA PHE A 120 -2.65 -4.20 4.17
C PHE A 120 -3.89 -4.33 3.29
N LEU A 121 -4.18 -3.33 2.44
CA LEU A 121 -5.26 -3.42 1.44
C LEU A 121 -4.99 -4.54 0.43
N ALA A 122 -3.77 -4.64 -0.08
CA ALA A 122 -3.38 -5.71 -1.00
C ALA A 122 -3.53 -7.10 -0.34
N ARG A 123 -3.11 -7.28 0.92
CA ARG A 123 -3.30 -8.55 1.67
C ARG A 123 -4.79 -8.88 1.82
N SER A 124 -5.63 -7.90 2.15
CA SER A 124 -7.10 -8.09 2.20
C SER A 124 -7.65 -8.49 0.83
N TYR A 125 -7.11 -7.91 -0.24
CA TYR A 125 -7.46 -8.25 -1.61
C TYR A 125 -7.11 -9.70 -1.96
N LEU A 126 -5.88 -10.16 -1.67
CA LEU A 126 -5.46 -11.55 -1.92
C LEU A 126 -6.35 -12.57 -1.24
N ILE A 127 -6.89 -12.24 -0.07
CA ILE A 127 -7.81 -13.09 0.69
C ILE A 127 -9.22 -13.10 0.10
N ARG A 128 -9.70 -11.94 -0.40
CA ARG A 128 -11.08 -11.78 -0.87
C ARG A 128 -11.28 -12.19 -2.32
N TYR A 129 -10.24 -12.02 -3.15
CA TYR A 129 -10.28 -12.24 -4.59
C TYR A 129 -9.15 -13.18 -5.05
N PRO A 130 -9.10 -14.43 -4.53
CA PRO A 130 -8.08 -15.40 -4.91
C PRO A 130 -8.16 -15.76 -6.40
N GLY A 131 -7.02 -16.11 -7.01
CA GLY A 131 -6.96 -16.57 -8.41
C GLY A 131 -7.12 -15.48 -9.46
N THR A 132 -7.10 -14.19 -9.08
CA THR A 132 -7.28 -13.07 -10.02
C THR A 132 -5.98 -12.43 -10.48
N LEU A 133 -4.86 -12.78 -9.85
CA LEU A 133 -3.56 -12.14 -10.07
C LEU A 133 -2.51 -13.14 -10.55
N ARG A 134 -1.55 -12.65 -11.32
CA ARG A 134 -0.38 -13.40 -11.75
C ARG A 134 0.75 -13.39 -10.72
N ALA A 135 0.93 -12.28 -10.02
CA ALA A 135 1.93 -12.10 -8.95
C ALA A 135 1.51 -10.97 -8.02
N ALA A 136 2.02 -10.95 -6.80
CA ALA A 136 1.78 -9.86 -5.84
C ALA A 136 3.05 -9.42 -5.12
N ILE A 137 3.16 -8.09 -4.87
CA ILE A 137 4.26 -7.44 -4.16
C ILE A 137 3.70 -6.74 -2.93
N ILE A 138 4.19 -7.12 -1.76
CA ILE A 138 3.77 -6.59 -0.47
C ILE A 138 4.94 -5.82 0.14
N MET A 139 4.89 -4.50 0.07
CA MET A 139 5.99 -3.61 0.44
C MET A 139 5.69 -2.82 1.72
N GLY A 140 6.67 -2.69 2.62
CA GLY A 140 6.54 -1.89 3.84
C GLY A 140 5.41 -2.36 4.76
N THR A 141 5.17 -3.68 4.81
CA THR A 141 4.10 -4.29 5.60
C THR A 141 4.57 -4.65 7.02
N GLY A 142 3.63 -4.96 7.89
CA GLY A 142 3.92 -5.35 9.26
C GLY A 142 2.99 -6.45 9.79
N TRP A 143 3.30 -6.89 11.01
CA TRP A 143 2.48 -7.82 11.78
C TRP A 143 2.28 -7.26 13.19
N GLN A 144 1.05 -7.07 13.60
CA GLN A 144 0.74 -6.49 14.90
C GLN A 144 0.36 -7.60 15.93
N PRO A 145 0.89 -7.55 17.15
CA PRO A 145 0.43 -8.44 18.23
C PRO A 145 -1.06 -8.30 18.47
N GLN A 146 -1.75 -9.42 18.72
CA GLN A 146 -3.22 -9.43 18.92
C GLN A 146 -3.67 -8.49 20.05
N ALA A 147 -2.91 -8.42 21.15
CA ALA A 147 -3.20 -7.50 22.25
C ALA A 147 -3.17 -6.02 21.82
N LYS A 148 -2.20 -5.65 20.95
CA LYS A 148 -2.08 -4.29 20.40
C LYS A 148 -3.25 -3.97 19.47
N LEU A 149 -3.68 -4.93 18.63
CA LEU A 149 -4.85 -4.76 17.77
C LEU A 149 -6.13 -4.58 18.60
N THR A 150 -6.34 -5.43 19.61
CA THR A 150 -7.54 -5.35 20.45
C THR A 150 -7.57 -4.04 21.26
N GLY A 151 -6.46 -3.67 21.90
CA GLY A 151 -6.36 -2.44 22.66
C GLY A 151 -6.47 -1.19 21.77
N GLY A 152 -5.78 -1.17 20.63
CA GLY A 152 -5.85 -0.07 19.67
C GLY A 152 -7.25 0.16 19.12
N ARG A 153 -7.97 -0.93 18.81
CA ARG A 153 -9.38 -0.85 18.38
C ARG A 153 -10.28 -0.28 19.48
N ALA A 154 -10.13 -0.74 20.72
CA ALA A 154 -10.92 -0.22 21.83
C ALA A 154 -10.68 1.29 22.04
N VAL A 155 -9.42 1.74 21.98
CA VAL A 155 -9.09 3.17 22.06
C VAL A 155 -9.70 3.93 20.89
N ALA A 156 -9.55 3.44 19.66
CA ALA A 156 -10.12 4.09 18.47
C ALA A 156 -11.65 4.20 18.55
N GLU A 157 -12.37 3.19 19.06
CA GLU A 157 -13.82 3.26 19.25
C GLU A 157 -14.22 4.33 20.27
N VAL A 158 -13.53 4.40 21.42
CA VAL A 158 -13.81 5.41 22.46
C VAL A 158 -13.55 6.82 21.93
N VAL A 159 -12.42 7.04 21.27
CA VAL A 159 -12.07 8.36 20.71
C VAL A 159 -13.01 8.74 19.57
N CYS A 160 -13.38 7.78 18.72
CA CYS A 160 -14.34 7.98 17.63
C CYS A 160 -15.73 8.40 18.17
N ALA A 161 -16.19 7.76 19.25
CA ALA A 161 -17.45 8.12 19.89
C ALA A 161 -17.41 9.51 20.55
N ALA A 162 -16.25 9.91 21.09
CA ALA A 162 -16.09 11.18 21.80
C ALA A 162 -15.82 12.37 20.87
N GLN A 163 -15.06 12.19 19.80
CA GLN A 163 -14.55 13.27 18.94
C GLN A 163 -15.09 13.21 17.49
N GLY A 164 -15.79 12.14 17.14
CA GLY A 164 -16.24 11.85 15.78
C GLY A 164 -15.18 11.14 14.93
N PRO A 165 -15.61 10.38 13.90
CA PRO A 165 -14.72 9.57 13.07
C PRO A 165 -13.81 10.40 12.15
N SER A 166 -14.22 11.60 11.75
CA SER A 166 -13.45 12.52 10.91
C SER A 166 -12.41 13.33 11.67
N SER A 167 -12.34 13.22 13.01
CA SER A 167 -11.37 13.97 13.81
C SER A 167 -9.96 13.39 13.67
N ALA A 168 -8.95 14.26 13.62
CA ALA A 168 -7.56 13.89 13.81
C ALA A 168 -7.23 13.94 15.30
N SER A 169 -7.02 12.79 15.92
CA SER A 169 -6.69 12.71 17.35
C SER A 169 -5.19 12.55 17.55
N LYS A 170 -4.58 13.52 18.21
CA LYS A 170 -3.16 13.44 18.57
C LYS A 170 -2.83 12.17 19.36
N LEU A 171 -3.70 11.74 20.28
CA LEU A 171 -3.53 10.50 21.03
C LEU A 171 -3.44 9.28 20.08
N VAL A 172 -4.34 9.19 19.11
CA VAL A 172 -4.39 8.07 18.16
C VAL A 172 -3.18 8.10 17.23
N ASN A 173 -2.82 9.29 16.72
CA ASN A 173 -1.63 9.45 15.87
C ASN A 173 -0.33 9.12 16.63
N ASP A 174 -0.19 9.57 17.88
CA ASP A 174 0.97 9.25 18.72
C ASP A 174 1.06 7.74 19.03
N LEU A 175 -0.06 7.07 19.27
CA LEU A 175 -0.09 5.61 19.49
C LEU A 175 0.25 4.81 18.24
N ALA A 176 -0.13 5.30 17.07
CA ALA A 176 0.10 4.63 15.79
C ALA A 176 1.49 4.90 15.20
N PHE A 177 1.92 6.16 15.17
CA PHE A 177 3.13 6.61 14.48
C PHE A 177 4.19 7.21 15.40
N GLY A 178 3.82 7.69 16.59
CA GLY A 178 4.72 8.45 17.49
C GLY A 178 5.97 7.69 17.94
N GLY A 179 5.98 6.37 17.79
CA GLY A 179 7.15 5.53 18.07
C GLY A 179 8.12 5.40 16.90
N TYR A 180 7.69 5.69 15.66
CA TYR A 180 8.47 5.34 14.46
C TYR A 180 9.76 6.14 14.33
N ASN A 181 9.73 7.41 14.66
CA ASN A 181 10.90 8.28 14.55
C ASN A 181 11.93 8.09 15.68
N LYS A 182 11.54 7.45 16.79
CA LYS A 182 12.43 7.29 17.98
C LYS A 182 13.71 6.52 17.66
N ALA A 183 13.66 5.57 16.74
CA ALA A 183 14.81 4.76 16.34
C ALA A 183 15.87 5.55 15.52
N PHE A 184 15.53 6.78 15.11
CA PHE A 184 16.37 7.61 14.23
C PHE A 184 16.83 8.91 14.88
N ALA A 185 16.73 8.99 16.20
CA ALA A 185 17.21 10.16 16.95
C ALA A 185 18.75 10.32 16.81
N PRO A 186 19.25 11.60 16.72
CA PRO A 186 18.50 12.83 16.72
C PRO A 186 17.73 13.06 15.42
N ASN A 187 16.44 13.41 15.54
CA ASN A 187 15.59 13.58 14.39
C ASN A 187 15.75 14.99 13.77
N ARG A 188 15.78 15.07 12.44
CA ARG A 188 15.73 16.32 11.68
C ARG A 188 14.30 16.81 11.50
N THR A 189 13.37 15.86 11.28
CA THR A 189 11.95 16.12 11.03
C THR A 189 11.06 15.13 11.79
N GLY A 190 9.74 15.27 11.67
CA GLY A 190 8.76 14.29 12.15
C GLY A 190 8.66 13.03 11.28
N TYR A 191 9.32 13.01 10.11
CA TYR A 191 9.14 12.00 9.06
C TYR A 191 10.43 11.26 8.68
N ASP A 192 11.50 11.39 9.46
CA ASP A 192 12.78 10.73 9.16
C ASP A 192 12.67 9.20 9.08
N TRP A 193 11.66 8.63 9.73
CA TRP A 193 11.38 7.20 9.65
C TRP A 193 10.95 6.72 8.26
N LEU A 194 10.52 7.62 7.36
CA LEU A 194 10.11 7.27 5.99
C LEU A 194 11.30 6.85 5.14
N SER A 195 12.41 7.58 5.23
CA SER A 195 13.55 7.37 4.35
C SER A 195 14.87 7.78 5.02
N ALA A 196 15.96 7.10 4.68
CA ALA A 196 17.30 7.54 5.00
C ALA A 196 17.77 8.70 4.10
N ASP A 197 17.14 8.88 2.94
CA ASP A 197 17.35 10.00 2.04
C ASP A 197 16.58 11.23 2.51
N SER A 198 17.31 12.26 2.98
CA SER A 198 16.73 13.51 3.45
C SER A 198 15.97 14.27 2.36
N GLU A 199 16.39 14.18 1.11
CA GLU A 199 15.71 14.85 -0.02
C GLU A 199 14.34 14.20 -0.27
N ASN A 200 14.22 12.86 -0.09
CA ASN A 200 12.93 12.21 -0.18
C ASN A 200 12.00 12.68 0.93
N VAL A 201 12.50 12.77 2.17
CA VAL A 201 11.73 13.28 3.32
C VAL A 201 11.27 14.71 3.06
N ASP A 202 12.13 15.57 2.52
CA ASP A 202 11.81 16.97 2.21
C ASP A 202 10.77 17.09 1.11
N ARG A 203 10.85 16.24 0.06
CA ARG A 203 9.80 16.16 -0.98
C ARG A 203 8.45 15.74 -0.41
N TYR A 204 8.43 14.76 0.51
CA TYR A 204 7.20 14.34 1.19
C TYR A 204 6.58 15.48 2.01
N ILE A 205 7.40 16.22 2.76
CA ILE A 205 6.94 17.36 3.60
C ILE A 205 6.44 18.52 2.74
N ALA A 206 7.07 18.76 1.59
CA ALA A 206 6.72 19.85 0.68
C ALA A 206 5.47 19.56 -0.17
N ASP A 207 5.04 18.31 -0.26
CA ASP A 207 3.90 17.90 -1.06
C ASP A 207 2.59 18.13 -0.29
N PRO A 208 1.70 19.03 -0.78
CA PRO A 208 0.44 19.35 -0.09
C PRO A 208 -0.55 18.19 -0.02
N LEU A 209 -0.36 17.13 -0.80
CA LEU A 209 -1.18 15.92 -0.78
C LEU A 209 -0.63 14.85 0.17
N CYS A 210 0.49 15.13 0.85
CA CYS A 210 1.17 14.23 1.77
C CYS A 210 1.15 14.75 3.21
N GLY A 211 1.31 13.84 4.17
CA GLY A 211 1.62 14.18 5.56
C GLY A 211 0.44 14.68 6.40
N ALA A 212 -0.78 14.70 5.88
CA ALA A 212 -1.95 15.03 6.69
C ALA A 212 -2.17 13.98 7.80
N ASP A 213 -2.59 14.45 8.97
CA ASP A 213 -2.88 13.58 10.11
C ASP A 213 -4.01 12.61 9.78
N ALA A 214 -3.80 11.33 10.09
CA ALA A 214 -4.81 10.32 9.89
C ALA A 214 -5.97 10.49 10.88
N THR A 215 -7.20 10.37 10.38
CA THR A 215 -8.39 10.46 11.20
C THR A 215 -8.57 9.20 12.06
N VAL A 216 -9.29 9.35 13.18
CA VAL A 216 -9.63 8.23 14.07
C VAL A 216 -10.42 7.16 13.32
N GLY A 217 -11.31 7.57 12.42
CA GLY A 217 -12.10 6.67 11.58
C GLY A 217 -11.24 5.83 10.66
N LEU A 218 -10.25 6.43 10.00
CA LEU A 218 -9.31 5.68 9.16
C LEU A 218 -8.51 4.67 10.00
N PHE A 219 -7.97 5.06 11.14
CA PHE A 219 -7.24 4.14 12.03
C PHE A 219 -8.09 2.96 12.46
N ARG A 220 -9.33 3.21 12.87
CA ARG A 220 -10.27 2.17 13.24
C ARG A 220 -10.43 1.15 12.12
N GLN A 221 -10.64 1.62 10.88
CA GLN A 221 -10.78 0.75 9.71
C GLN A 221 -9.48 0.02 9.36
N MET A 222 -8.35 0.68 9.45
CA MET A 222 -7.05 0.06 9.21
C MET A 222 -6.74 -1.06 10.22
N LEU A 223 -7.00 -0.85 11.51
CA LEU A 223 -6.85 -1.89 12.54
C LEU A 223 -7.80 -3.06 12.30
N HIS A 224 -9.02 -2.80 11.79
CA HIS A 224 -9.94 -3.87 11.38
C HIS A 224 -9.35 -4.68 10.21
N GLY A 225 -8.86 -4.02 9.17
CA GLY A 225 -8.20 -4.66 8.03
C GLY A 225 -6.96 -5.48 8.42
N ILE A 226 -6.11 -4.95 9.31
CA ILE A 226 -4.93 -5.69 9.81
C ILE A 226 -5.37 -6.94 10.58
N ALA A 227 -6.38 -6.84 11.45
CA ALA A 227 -6.90 -8.00 12.19
C ALA A 227 -7.49 -9.06 11.22
N PHE A 228 -8.23 -8.64 10.19
CA PHE A 228 -8.72 -9.52 9.14
C PHE A 228 -7.59 -10.26 8.42
N ASN A 229 -6.51 -9.54 8.06
CA ASN A 229 -5.35 -10.07 7.36
C ASN A 229 -4.49 -11.03 8.18
N GLN A 230 -4.59 -11.00 9.51
CA GLN A 230 -3.82 -11.86 10.40
C GLN A 230 -4.59 -13.08 10.89
N ASN A 231 -5.88 -13.20 10.53
CA ASN A 231 -6.69 -14.34 10.90
C ASN A 231 -6.31 -15.57 10.05
N PRO A 232 -5.86 -16.69 10.65
CA PRO A 232 -5.46 -17.88 9.90
C PRO A 232 -6.55 -18.44 8.98
N LYS A 233 -7.82 -18.36 9.39
CA LYS A 233 -8.95 -18.81 8.56
C LYS A 233 -9.12 -17.97 7.30
N ASN A 234 -8.79 -16.67 7.37
CA ASN A 234 -8.82 -15.78 6.22
C ASN A 234 -7.61 -16.04 5.31
N LEU A 235 -6.42 -16.14 5.89
CA LEU A 235 -5.18 -16.43 5.17
C LEU A 235 -5.29 -17.73 4.35
N ALA A 236 -5.94 -18.76 4.86
CA ALA A 236 -6.16 -20.03 4.17
C ALA A 236 -7.07 -19.91 2.91
N ARG A 237 -7.66 -18.73 2.65
CA ARG A 237 -8.47 -18.47 1.45
C ARG A 237 -7.63 -17.92 0.29
N MET A 238 -6.38 -17.54 0.53
CA MET A 238 -5.51 -17.06 -0.54
C MET A 238 -5.23 -18.16 -1.56
N ASP A 239 -4.96 -17.76 -2.78
CA ASP A 239 -4.49 -18.69 -3.82
C ASP A 239 -3.10 -19.21 -3.45
N SER A 240 -3.00 -20.51 -3.17
CA SER A 240 -1.76 -21.16 -2.76
C SER A 240 -0.67 -21.18 -3.85
N SER A 241 -1.05 -20.99 -5.10
CA SER A 241 -0.13 -20.95 -6.26
C SER A 241 0.38 -19.56 -6.59
N LEU A 242 -0.18 -18.49 -5.96
CA LEU A 242 0.18 -17.11 -6.25
C LEU A 242 1.62 -16.81 -5.77
N PRO A 243 2.54 -16.41 -6.67
CA PRO A 243 3.84 -15.88 -6.26
C PRO A 243 3.68 -14.56 -5.50
N VAL A 244 4.31 -14.48 -4.33
CA VAL A 244 4.27 -13.27 -3.49
C VAL A 244 5.68 -12.85 -3.10
N LEU A 245 6.03 -11.60 -3.41
CA LEU A 245 7.23 -10.93 -2.93
C LEU A 245 6.89 -10.03 -1.74
N LEU A 246 7.53 -10.27 -0.60
CA LEU A 246 7.52 -9.34 0.53
C LEU A 246 8.85 -8.59 0.57
N ILE A 247 8.79 -7.25 0.52
CA ILE A 247 9.99 -6.40 0.55
C ILE A 247 9.83 -5.25 1.54
N SER A 248 10.91 -4.87 2.19
CA SER A 248 10.95 -3.73 3.12
C SER A 248 12.39 -3.34 3.42
N GLY A 249 12.60 -2.14 3.95
CA GLY A 249 13.86 -1.84 4.63
C GLY A 249 13.97 -2.62 5.94
N ASP A 250 15.18 -3.02 6.32
CA ASP A 250 15.40 -3.68 7.62
C ASP A 250 15.35 -2.70 8.81
N ARG A 251 15.31 -1.39 8.50
CA ARG A 251 15.11 -0.30 9.46
C ARG A 251 13.70 0.28 9.40
N ASP A 252 12.77 -0.36 8.71
CA ASP A 252 11.36 0.09 8.63
C ASP A 252 10.63 -0.18 9.95
N PRO A 253 10.17 0.87 10.68
CA PRO A 253 9.48 0.71 11.96
C PRO A 253 8.05 0.15 11.81
N VAL A 254 7.41 0.30 10.65
CA VAL A 254 6.09 -0.30 10.35
C VAL A 254 6.19 -1.82 10.37
N GLY A 255 7.30 -2.34 9.83
CA GLY A 255 7.64 -3.75 9.83
C GLY A 255 8.33 -4.24 11.11
N ASP A 256 8.36 -3.47 12.20
CA ASP A 256 9.10 -3.80 13.43
C ASP A 256 10.56 -4.17 13.10
N MET A 257 11.24 -3.31 12.34
CA MET A 257 12.62 -3.52 11.87
C MET A 257 12.80 -4.89 11.20
N GLY A 258 11.88 -5.20 10.27
CA GLY A 258 11.87 -6.44 9.49
C GLY A 258 11.24 -7.66 10.18
N LYS A 259 11.03 -7.66 11.50
CA LYS A 259 10.43 -8.80 12.22
C LYS A 259 8.98 -9.04 11.81
N GLY A 260 8.19 -7.98 11.67
CA GLY A 260 6.79 -8.05 11.24
C GLY A 260 6.64 -8.55 9.81
N VAL A 261 7.57 -8.15 8.92
CA VAL A 261 7.62 -8.62 7.54
C VAL A 261 7.91 -10.13 7.50
N ARG A 262 8.92 -10.59 8.27
CA ARG A 262 9.24 -12.04 8.40
C ARG A 262 8.03 -12.84 8.90
N ARG A 263 7.35 -12.35 9.96
CA ARG A 263 6.13 -12.98 10.48
C ARG A 263 5.02 -13.06 9.43
N THR A 264 4.87 -12.03 8.59
CA THR A 264 3.89 -12.05 7.50
C THR A 264 4.25 -13.11 6.46
N ALA A 265 5.51 -13.21 6.06
CA ALA A 265 5.99 -14.24 5.13
C ALA A 265 5.76 -15.66 5.69
N ASP A 266 6.08 -15.87 6.96
CA ASP A 266 5.87 -17.15 7.62
C ASP A 266 4.39 -17.52 7.74
N ALA A 267 3.52 -16.53 7.98
CA ALA A 267 2.07 -16.73 8.02
C ALA A 267 1.52 -17.12 6.64
N PHE A 268 2.04 -16.53 5.55
CA PHE A 268 1.65 -16.88 4.19
C PHE A 268 2.08 -18.31 3.84
N ARG A 269 3.33 -18.70 4.15
CA ARG A 269 3.81 -20.08 3.97
C ARG A 269 2.97 -21.08 4.77
N LYS A 270 2.66 -20.76 6.04
CA LYS A 270 1.77 -21.59 6.89
C LYS A 270 0.35 -21.71 6.36
N ALA A 271 -0.13 -20.69 5.64
CA ALA A 271 -1.43 -20.71 4.98
C ALA A 271 -1.45 -21.53 3.69
N GLY A 272 -0.28 -22.02 3.24
CA GLY A 272 -0.16 -22.92 2.08
C GLY A 272 0.39 -22.26 0.81
N LEU A 273 0.80 -20.99 0.83
CA LEU A 273 1.43 -20.38 -0.34
C LEU A 273 2.79 -21.03 -0.60
N SER A 274 2.97 -21.53 -1.82
CA SER A 274 4.16 -22.29 -2.24
C SER A 274 5.33 -21.40 -2.67
N ASP A 275 5.05 -20.20 -3.17
CA ASP A 275 6.04 -19.25 -3.67
C ASP A 275 5.97 -17.93 -2.89
N VAL A 276 6.74 -17.86 -1.80
CA VAL A 276 6.84 -16.67 -0.94
C VAL A 276 8.29 -16.25 -0.82
N THR A 277 8.65 -15.22 -1.55
CA THR A 277 9.98 -14.58 -1.50
C THR A 277 9.96 -13.45 -0.48
N LEU A 278 11.02 -13.34 0.32
CA LEU A 278 11.24 -12.27 1.27
C LEU A 278 12.60 -11.62 1.03
N LYS A 279 12.61 -10.29 0.83
CA LYS A 279 13.85 -9.50 0.72
C LYS A 279 13.78 -8.30 1.66
N LEU A 280 14.78 -8.15 2.51
CA LEU A 280 14.99 -6.99 3.36
C LEU A 280 16.25 -6.25 2.92
N TYR A 281 16.14 -4.93 2.78
CA TYR A 281 17.23 -4.07 2.33
C TYR A 281 17.97 -3.48 3.54
N PRO A 282 19.28 -3.78 3.72
CA PRO A 282 20.04 -3.28 4.85
C PRO A 282 20.11 -1.76 4.88
N GLY A 283 19.81 -1.17 6.03
CA GLY A 283 19.87 0.27 6.28
C GLY A 283 18.71 1.08 5.72
N LEU A 284 17.89 0.53 4.81
CA LEU A 284 16.75 1.24 4.26
C LEU A 284 15.59 1.29 5.25
N ARG A 285 14.77 2.35 5.12
CA ARG A 285 13.61 2.61 5.97
C ARG A 285 12.31 2.20 5.26
N HIS A 286 11.26 3.01 5.40
CA HIS A 286 9.92 2.63 4.96
C HIS A 286 9.70 2.77 3.45
N GLU A 287 10.19 3.84 2.82
CA GLU A 287 9.94 4.17 1.42
C GLU A 287 11.06 3.70 0.48
N ILE A 288 11.28 2.39 0.39
CA ILE A 288 12.41 1.82 -0.36
C ILE A 288 12.43 2.16 -1.86
N LEU A 289 11.30 2.50 -2.47
CA LEU A 289 11.22 2.97 -3.86
C LEU A 289 11.74 4.42 -4.03
N ASN A 290 11.92 5.15 -2.94
CA ASN A 290 12.31 6.56 -2.94
C ASN A 290 13.64 6.80 -2.22
N GLU A 291 14.36 5.73 -1.84
CA GLU A 291 15.62 5.78 -1.07
C GLU A 291 16.83 6.13 -1.95
N GLY A 292 16.88 7.37 -2.43
CA GLY A 292 18.05 7.94 -3.09
C GLY A 292 18.75 7.01 -4.09
N PRO A 293 20.05 6.75 -3.94
CA PRO A 293 20.81 5.90 -4.87
C PRO A 293 20.35 4.43 -4.87
N MET A 294 19.80 3.94 -3.76
CA MET A 294 19.38 2.55 -3.64
C MET A 294 18.07 2.23 -4.36
N ARG A 295 17.27 3.24 -4.72
CA ARG A 295 15.99 3.03 -5.41
C ARG A 295 16.14 2.24 -6.70
N GLN A 296 17.20 2.48 -7.46
CA GLN A 296 17.46 1.76 -8.72
C GLN A 296 17.66 0.26 -8.47
N THR A 297 18.44 -0.12 -7.48
CA THR A 297 18.61 -1.51 -7.07
C THR A 297 17.28 -2.14 -6.65
N VAL A 298 16.43 -1.39 -5.93
CA VAL A 298 15.10 -1.90 -5.54
C VAL A 298 14.22 -2.11 -6.75
N TYR A 299 14.23 -1.21 -7.74
CA TYR A 299 13.48 -1.34 -8.99
C TYR A 299 13.90 -2.57 -9.78
N GLU A 300 15.22 -2.76 -9.95
CA GLU A 300 15.81 -3.90 -10.64
C GLU A 300 15.49 -5.23 -9.94
N ASP A 301 15.58 -5.28 -8.63
CA ASP A 301 15.24 -6.48 -7.86
C ASP A 301 13.76 -6.86 -7.97
N ILE A 302 12.87 -5.86 -7.96
CA ILE A 302 11.44 -6.09 -8.17
C ILE A 302 11.20 -6.62 -9.58
N TRP A 303 11.85 -6.02 -10.58
CA TRP A 303 11.73 -6.45 -11.96
C TRP A 303 12.26 -7.88 -12.15
N HIS A 304 13.47 -8.19 -11.69
CA HIS A 304 14.08 -9.52 -11.82
C HIS A 304 13.27 -10.60 -11.10
N TRP A 305 12.60 -10.26 -10.01
CA TRP A 305 11.68 -11.18 -9.36
C TRP A 305 10.38 -11.35 -10.16
N LEU A 306 9.84 -10.27 -10.72
CA LEU A 306 8.56 -10.29 -11.40
C LEU A 306 8.64 -10.95 -12.80
N GLU A 307 9.69 -10.68 -13.55
CA GLU A 307 9.84 -11.09 -14.95
C GLU A 307 9.63 -12.60 -15.20
N PRO A 308 10.20 -13.53 -14.41
CA PRO A 308 9.98 -14.98 -14.61
C PRO A 308 8.52 -15.42 -14.42
N HIS A 309 7.71 -14.64 -13.73
CA HIS A 309 6.29 -14.92 -13.52
C HIS A 309 5.41 -14.41 -14.67
N LEU A 310 5.96 -13.64 -15.62
CA LEU A 310 5.23 -13.07 -16.73
C LEU A 310 5.35 -13.96 -17.98
N PRO A 311 4.43 -13.81 -18.97
CA PRO A 311 4.59 -14.44 -20.27
C PRO A 311 5.91 -14.03 -20.95
N ALA A 312 6.53 -14.94 -21.66
CA ALA A 312 7.69 -14.66 -22.50
C ALA A 312 7.34 -13.56 -23.53
N ARG A 313 8.37 -12.80 -23.96
CA ARG A 313 8.24 -11.82 -25.05
C ARG A 313 7.91 -12.49 -26.35
#